data_b2ed8d883739e502c84bd434bc0c299b
#
_entry.id   b2ed8d883739e502c84bd434bc0c299b
#
_cell.length_a   1.000
_cell.length_b   1.000
_cell.length_c   1.000
_cell.angle_alpha   90.00
_cell.angle_beta   90.00
_cell.angle_gamma   90.00
#
_symmetry.space_group_name_H-M   'P 1'
#
loop_
_entity.id
_entity.type
_entity.pdbx_description
1 polymer ?
#
loop_
_entity_poly.entity_id
_entity_poly.type
_entity_poly.pdbx_seq_one_letter_code
_entity_poly.pdbx_strand_id
1 'polypeptide(L)'
;MADIIEREKSRQWKGLELIPSENFTSRSVMEAVGSVMTNKYSEGYPGARYYGGNEFIDQAETLCQKRALEAFRLDPEKWGVNVQSLSGSPANFQVYTGLLNPHDRIMGLDLPHGGHLSHGFQTDTKKISAVSIFF
;
A
#
# COMPACT_ATOMS: atom_id res chain seq x y z
N MET A 1 24.36 -6.90 -11.13
CA MET A 1 23.04 -6.94 -10.46
C MET A 1 22.69 -8.35 -9.94
N ALA A 2 22.77 -9.38 -10.77
CA ALA A 2 22.48 -10.76 -10.33
C ALA A 2 23.29 -11.19 -9.09
N ASP A 3 24.58 -10.92 -9.07
CA ASP A 3 25.45 -11.22 -7.92
C ASP A 3 25.01 -10.46 -6.64
N ILE A 4 24.55 -9.22 -6.78
CA ILE A 4 24.04 -8.44 -5.65
C ILE A 4 22.76 -9.09 -5.09
N ILE A 5 21.88 -9.54 -5.95
CA ILE A 5 20.64 -10.23 -5.56
C ILE A 5 20.95 -11.53 -4.81
N GLU A 6 21.90 -12.34 -5.30
CA GLU A 6 22.29 -13.58 -4.63
C GLU A 6 22.97 -13.35 -3.28
N ARG A 7 23.73 -12.28 -3.15
CA ARG A 7 24.33 -11.87 -1.86
C ARG A 7 23.27 -11.42 -0.86
N GLU A 8 22.27 -10.64 -1.30
CA GLU A 8 21.16 -10.24 -0.45
C GLU A 8 20.30 -11.43 -0.03
N LYS A 9 20.00 -12.34 -0.94
CA LYS A 9 19.32 -13.60 -0.64
C LYS A 9 20.07 -14.43 0.42
N SER A 10 21.41 -14.51 0.29
CA SER A 10 22.25 -15.16 1.29
C SER A 10 22.22 -14.46 2.64
N ARG A 11 22.16 -13.12 2.64
CA ARG A 11 22.03 -12.33 3.88
C ARG A 11 20.72 -12.63 4.58
N GLN A 12 19.61 -12.58 3.86
CA GLN A 12 18.27 -12.85 4.42
C GLN A 12 18.17 -14.28 4.96
N TRP A 13 18.75 -15.25 4.27
CA TRP A 13 18.74 -16.65 4.71
C TRP A 13 19.55 -16.90 5.99
N LYS A 14 20.64 -16.18 6.18
CA LYS A 14 21.56 -16.35 7.31
C LYS A 14 21.28 -15.40 8.48
N GLY A 15 20.56 -14.33 8.22
CA GLY A 15 20.25 -13.29 9.20
C GLY A 15 19.10 -13.69 10.12
N LEU A 16 19.02 -12.99 11.26
CA LEU A 16 17.86 -12.98 12.13
C LEU A 16 17.16 -11.64 11.94
N GLU A 17 16.06 -11.66 11.18
CA GLU A 17 15.30 -10.44 10.90
C GLU A 17 14.44 -10.08 12.11
N LEU A 18 14.78 -8.97 12.76
CA LEU A 18 14.11 -8.49 13.97
C LEU A 18 13.26 -7.23 13.71
N ILE A 19 13.11 -6.81 12.47
CA ILE A 19 12.22 -5.72 12.10
C ILE A 19 10.81 -6.31 11.87
N PRO A 20 9.83 -6.03 12.75
CA PRO A 20 8.53 -6.72 12.70
C PRO A 20 7.68 -6.37 11.47
N SER A 21 8.02 -5.30 10.76
CA SER A 21 7.35 -4.91 9.50
C SER A 21 7.91 -5.62 8.26
N GLU A 22 8.98 -6.39 8.38
CA GLU A 22 9.51 -7.20 7.29
C GLU A 22 8.78 -8.54 7.19
N ASN A 23 8.55 -9.00 5.97
CA ASN A 23 7.97 -10.31 5.70
C ASN A 23 8.57 -10.92 4.44
N PHE A 24 8.80 -12.23 4.47
CA PHE A 24 9.26 -12.97 3.29
C PHE A 24 8.09 -13.20 2.33
N THR A 25 8.12 -12.50 1.22
CA THR A 25 7.05 -12.63 0.22
C THR A 25 7.16 -13.94 -0.57
N SER A 26 6.05 -14.38 -1.14
CA SER A 26 6.03 -15.57 -1.99
C SER A 26 6.72 -15.30 -3.34
N ARG A 27 7.25 -16.37 -3.94
CA ARG A 27 7.80 -16.32 -5.31
C ARG A 27 6.76 -15.81 -6.31
N SER A 28 5.51 -16.22 -6.17
CA SER A 28 4.41 -15.77 -7.05
C SER A 28 4.22 -14.26 -7.06
N VAL A 29 4.35 -13.61 -5.90
CA VAL A 29 4.29 -12.14 -5.81
C VAL A 29 5.48 -11.50 -6.51
N MET A 30 6.70 -12.01 -6.28
CA MET A 30 7.90 -11.50 -6.93
C MET A 30 7.84 -11.64 -8.45
N GLU A 31 7.35 -12.77 -8.96
CA GLU A 31 7.17 -13.02 -10.39
C GLU A 31 6.14 -12.08 -11.02
N ALA A 32 5.03 -11.81 -10.33
CA ALA A 32 4.02 -10.88 -10.81
C ALA A 32 4.54 -9.43 -10.86
N VAL A 33 5.18 -8.97 -9.78
CA VAL A 33 5.72 -7.61 -9.69
C VAL A 33 6.88 -7.39 -10.67
N GLY A 34 7.71 -8.40 -10.89
CA GLY A 34 8.83 -8.35 -11.86
C GLY A 34 8.45 -8.73 -13.29
N SER A 35 7.16 -8.81 -13.61
CA SER A 35 6.70 -9.19 -14.95
C SER A 35 6.61 -8.00 -15.90
N VAL A 36 6.26 -8.30 -17.16
CA VAL A 36 6.01 -7.28 -18.20
C VAL A 36 4.86 -6.32 -17.86
N MET A 37 4.03 -6.66 -16.88
CA MET A 37 2.98 -5.77 -16.39
C MET A 37 3.57 -4.46 -15.81
N THR A 38 4.81 -4.48 -15.33
CA THR A 38 5.56 -3.31 -14.88
C THR A 38 5.70 -2.23 -15.96
N ASN A 39 5.65 -2.59 -17.24
CA ASN A 39 5.77 -1.65 -18.37
C ASN A 39 4.49 -0.87 -18.65
N LYS A 40 3.35 -1.30 -18.08
CA LYS A 40 2.05 -0.77 -18.47
C LYS A 40 1.62 0.40 -17.61
N TYR A 41 1.31 1.51 -18.26
CA TYR A 41 0.68 2.67 -17.64
C TYR A 41 -0.84 2.46 -17.58
N SER A 42 -1.43 2.48 -16.35
CA SER A 42 -2.80 2.06 -16.10
C SER A 42 -3.59 3.03 -15.21
N GLU A 43 -3.41 4.32 -15.45
CA GLU A 43 -4.13 5.38 -14.75
C GLU A 43 -5.65 5.25 -14.96
N GLY A 44 -6.42 5.45 -13.90
CA GLY A 44 -7.86 5.26 -13.86
C GLY A 44 -8.26 3.97 -13.13
N TYR A 45 -9.45 3.45 -13.42
CA TYR A 45 -10.01 2.25 -12.80
C TYR A 45 -10.31 1.17 -13.85
N PRO A 46 -10.49 -0.11 -13.46
CA PRO A 46 -10.92 -1.14 -14.36
C PRO A 46 -12.16 -0.72 -15.16
N GLY A 47 -12.11 -0.86 -16.49
CA GLY A 47 -13.16 -0.42 -17.41
C GLY A 47 -13.25 1.11 -17.62
N ALA A 48 -12.48 1.91 -16.91
CA ALA A 48 -12.48 3.38 -16.99
C ALA A 48 -11.05 3.94 -16.97
N ARG A 49 -10.18 3.42 -17.84
CA ARG A 49 -8.78 3.85 -17.98
C ARG A 49 -8.66 5.06 -18.89
N TYR A 50 -7.66 5.89 -18.61
CA TYR A 50 -7.33 7.03 -19.49
C TYR A 50 -6.68 6.56 -20.80
N TYR A 51 -6.04 5.39 -20.83
CA TYR A 51 -5.29 4.87 -21.98
C TYR A 51 -5.71 3.44 -22.31
N GLY A 52 -5.56 3.07 -23.58
CA GLY A 52 -5.87 1.72 -24.07
C GLY A 52 -4.83 0.67 -23.65
N GLY A 53 -5.13 -0.60 -23.94
CA GLY A 53 -4.22 -1.73 -23.70
C GLY A 53 -4.20 -2.19 -22.25
N ASN A 54 -5.29 -1.98 -21.50
CA ASN A 54 -5.39 -2.33 -20.08
C ASN A 54 -6.22 -3.59 -19.81
N GLU A 55 -6.56 -4.37 -20.80
CA GLU A 55 -7.44 -5.53 -20.69
C GLU A 55 -6.94 -6.55 -19.64
N PHE A 56 -5.64 -6.74 -19.57
CA PHE A 56 -5.02 -7.68 -18.61
C PHE A 56 -4.73 -7.04 -17.26
N ILE A 57 -4.41 -5.75 -17.24
CA ILE A 57 -4.27 -5.00 -15.99
C ILE A 57 -5.61 -4.91 -15.26
N ASP A 58 -6.70 -4.70 -15.98
CA ASP A 58 -8.05 -4.69 -15.41
C ASP A 58 -8.40 -6.03 -14.77
N GLN A 59 -8.03 -7.14 -15.42
CA GLN A 59 -8.21 -8.48 -14.84
C GLN A 59 -7.41 -8.67 -13.56
N ALA A 60 -6.15 -8.21 -13.54
CA ALA A 60 -5.29 -8.32 -12.37
C ALA A 60 -5.83 -7.48 -11.20
N GLU A 61 -6.24 -6.24 -11.47
CA GLU A 61 -6.80 -5.36 -10.44
C GLU A 61 -8.14 -5.89 -9.91
N THR A 62 -9.03 -6.31 -10.78
CA THR A 62 -10.31 -6.91 -10.38
C THR A 62 -10.13 -8.20 -9.58
N LEU A 63 -9.16 -9.03 -9.96
CA LEU A 63 -8.81 -10.23 -9.17
C LEU A 63 -8.28 -9.86 -7.78
N CYS A 64 -7.47 -8.82 -7.69
CA CYS A 64 -6.96 -8.32 -6.40
C CYS A 64 -8.11 -7.81 -5.52
N GLN A 65 -9.02 -7.02 -6.07
CA GLN A 65 -10.20 -6.53 -5.36
C GLN A 65 -11.05 -7.69 -4.83
N LYS A 66 -11.33 -8.68 -5.68
CA LYS A 66 -12.09 -9.87 -5.29
C LYS A 66 -11.43 -10.60 -4.13
N ARG A 67 -10.14 -10.90 -4.26
CA ARG A 67 -9.37 -11.58 -3.22
C ARG A 67 -9.30 -10.80 -1.91
N ALA A 68 -9.21 -9.48 -1.96
CA ALA A 68 -9.25 -8.64 -0.76
C ALA A 68 -10.59 -8.74 -0.04
N LEU A 69 -11.70 -8.62 -0.76
CA LEU A 69 -13.05 -8.79 -0.19
C LEU A 69 -13.24 -10.19 0.42
N GLU A 70 -12.81 -11.24 -0.29
CA GLU A 70 -12.87 -12.63 0.20
C GLU A 70 -12.03 -12.82 1.47
N ALA A 71 -10.81 -12.27 1.52
CA ALA A 71 -9.94 -12.36 2.71
C ALA A 71 -10.56 -11.74 3.96
N PHE A 72 -11.27 -10.63 3.80
CA PHE A 72 -12.00 -9.98 4.87
C PHE A 72 -13.44 -10.50 5.06
N ARG A 73 -13.87 -11.48 4.26
CA ARG A 73 -15.23 -12.07 4.27
C ARG A 73 -16.32 -11.00 4.11
N LEU A 74 -16.11 -10.07 3.21
CA LEU A 74 -17.02 -8.97 2.93
C LEU A 74 -17.88 -9.28 1.71
N ASP A 75 -19.15 -8.90 1.82
CA ASP A 75 -20.13 -9.00 0.75
C ASP A 75 -19.84 -7.94 -0.32
N PRO A 76 -19.52 -8.32 -1.57
CA PRO A 76 -19.19 -7.37 -2.63
C PRO A 76 -20.36 -6.46 -3.04
N GLU A 77 -21.60 -6.80 -2.66
CA GLU A 77 -22.77 -5.95 -2.88
C GLU A 77 -22.83 -4.76 -1.90
N LYS A 78 -22.13 -4.86 -0.77
CA LYS A 78 -22.14 -3.87 0.30
C LYS A 78 -20.81 -3.16 0.48
N TRP A 79 -19.73 -3.77 0.01
CA TRP A 79 -18.37 -3.31 0.25
C TRP A 79 -17.59 -3.16 -1.05
N GLY A 80 -16.93 -2.03 -1.18
CA GLY A 80 -15.90 -1.81 -2.18
C GLY A 80 -14.51 -1.88 -1.57
N VAL A 81 -13.50 -2.08 -2.41
CA VAL A 81 -12.10 -2.02 -2.01
C VAL A 81 -11.28 -1.28 -3.07
N ASN A 82 -10.43 -0.38 -2.64
CA ASN A 82 -9.43 0.25 -3.49
C ASN A 82 -8.07 -0.41 -3.22
N VAL A 83 -7.49 -1.04 -4.24
CA VAL A 83 -6.22 -1.77 -4.16
C VAL A 83 -5.06 -1.01 -4.83
N GLN A 84 -5.28 0.25 -5.19
CA GLN A 84 -4.31 1.05 -5.95
C GLN A 84 -3.28 1.79 -5.07
N SER A 85 -3.45 1.77 -3.75
CA SER A 85 -2.51 2.44 -2.85
C SER A 85 -1.13 1.80 -2.94
N LEU A 86 -0.10 2.64 -3.12
CA LEU A 86 1.29 2.18 -3.22
C LEU A 86 1.78 1.52 -1.93
N SER A 87 1.37 2.05 -0.77
CA SER A 87 1.76 1.57 0.56
C SER A 87 0.80 2.10 1.63
N GLY A 88 1.05 1.78 2.91
CA GLY A 88 0.20 2.16 4.02
C GLY A 88 0.03 3.67 4.20
N SER A 89 1.09 4.45 4.13
CA SER A 89 1.00 5.93 4.26
C SER A 89 0.15 6.57 3.16
N PRO A 90 0.33 6.25 1.87
CA PRO A 90 -0.59 6.71 0.83
C PRO A 90 -2.03 6.26 1.04
N ALA A 91 -2.27 5.04 1.52
CA ALA A 91 -3.61 4.56 1.82
C ALA A 91 -4.29 5.42 2.91
N ASN A 92 -3.59 5.69 4.00
CA ASN A 92 -4.08 6.56 5.06
C ASN A 92 -4.35 7.99 4.56
N PHE A 93 -3.44 8.52 3.76
CA PHE A 93 -3.62 9.86 3.18
C PHE A 93 -4.84 9.94 2.25
N GLN A 94 -5.11 8.90 1.48
CA GLN A 94 -6.31 8.81 0.63
C GLN A 94 -7.59 8.83 1.48
N VAL A 95 -7.61 8.08 2.59
CA VAL A 95 -8.73 8.10 3.54
C VAL A 95 -8.95 9.49 4.12
N TYR A 96 -7.88 10.15 4.58
CA TYR A 96 -8.01 11.51 5.12
C TYR A 96 -8.52 12.50 4.08
N THR A 97 -7.98 12.43 2.86
CA THR A 97 -8.40 13.30 1.76
C THR A 97 -9.87 13.07 1.37
N GLY A 98 -10.33 11.84 1.42
CA GLY A 98 -11.69 11.48 1.05
C GLY A 98 -12.75 11.78 2.13
N LEU A 99 -12.36 11.82 3.40
CA LEU A 99 -13.31 11.94 4.51
C LEU A 99 -13.23 13.27 5.27
N LEU A 100 -12.12 13.99 5.18
CA LEU A 100 -11.84 15.15 6.02
C LEU A 100 -11.66 16.41 5.18
N ASN A 101 -12.08 17.52 5.75
CA ASN A 101 -11.73 18.86 5.27
C ASN A 101 -10.44 19.36 5.94
N PRO A 102 -9.77 20.36 5.36
CA PRO A 102 -8.67 21.04 6.06
C PRO A 102 -9.11 21.52 7.45
N HIS A 103 -8.27 21.28 8.45
CA HIS A 103 -8.50 21.59 9.87
C HIS A 103 -9.48 20.66 10.62
N ASP A 104 -10.02 19.62 10.00
CA ASP A 104 -10.72 18.57 10.73
C ASP A 104 -9.76 17.83 11.67
N ARG A 105 -10.30 17.36 12.79
CA ARG A 105 -9.50 16.74 13.85
C ARG A 105 -9.46 15.22 13.69
N ILE A 106 -8.28 14.66 13.87
CA ILE A 106 -8.05 13.21 13.92
C ILE A 106 -7.53 12.86 15.31
N MET A 107 -7.96 11.71 15.84
CA MET A 107 -7.38 11.10 17.02
C MET A 107 -6.73 9.78 16.59
N GLY A 108 -5.45 9.63 16.84
CA GLY A 108 -4.67 8.42 16.55
C GLY A 108 -3.88 7.98 17.79
N LEU A 109 -3.41 6.73 17.78
CA LEU A 109 -2.47 6.26 18.81
C LEU A 109 -1.13 6.99 18.65
N ASP A 110 -0.54 7.35 19.76
CA ASP A 110 0.83 7.87 19.80
C ASP A 110 1.83 6.78 19.39
N LEU A 111 2.94 7.20 18.80
CA LEU A 111 3.97 6.31 18.25
C LEU A 111 4.49 5.28 19.28
N PRO A 112 4.82 5.65 20.53
CA PRO A 112 5.23 4.68 21.55
C PRO A 112 4.15 3.66 21.94
N HIS A 113 2.89 3.94 21.62
CA HIS A 113 1.75 3.07 21.92
C HIS A 113 1.26 2.26 20.71
N GLY A 114 2.06 2.20 19.64
CA GLY A 114 1.75 1.46 18.42
C GLY A 114 1.10 2.30 17.32
N GLY A 115 1.12 3.63 17.43
CA GLY A 115 0.66 4.53 16.39
C GLY A 115 1.54 4.51 15.14
N HIS A 116 0.97 4.93 14.03
CA HIS A 116 1.67 5.03 12.76
C HIS A 116 2.07 6.47 12.46
N LEU A 117 3.23 6.67 11.86
CA LEU A 117 3.77 8.00 11.51
C LEU A 117 2.81 8.83 10.63
N SER A 118 2.02 8.18 9.78
CA SER A 118 1.07 8.83 8.88
C SER A 118 -0.18 9.41 9.57
N HIS A 119 -0.35 9.19 10.88
CA HIS A 119 -1.45 9.78 11.66
C HIS A 119 -1.12 11.19 12.17
N GLY A 120 -0.05 11.82 11.64
CA GLY A 120 0.32 13.18 11.99
C GLY A 120 1.39 13.30 13.07
N PHE A 121 2.24 12.28 13.21
CA PHE A 121 3.38 12.32 14.12
C PHE A 121 4.25 13.57 13.86
N GLN A 122 4.50 14.31 14.90
CA GLN A 122 5.36 15.50 14.86
C GLN A 122 6.19 15.63 16.13
N THR A 123 7.31 16.29 16.00
CA THR A 123 8.14 16.75 17.11
C THR A 123 8.25 18.28 17.04
N ASP A 124 8.80 18.92 18.07
CA ASP A 124 9.00 20.38 18.10
C ASP A 124 9.78 20.90 16.88
N THR A 125 10.63 20.05 16.30
CA THR A 125 11.51 20.42 15.20
C THR A 125 11.16 19.78 13.86
N LYS A 126 10.28 18.79 13.81
CA LYS A 126 10.00 18.02 12.59
C LYS A 126 8.54 17.59 12.50
N LYS A 127 7.93 17.86 11.35
CA LYS A 127 6.64 17.32 10.94
C LYS A 127 6.85 16.25 9.89
N ILE A 128 6.22 15.06 10.05
CA ILE A 128 6.36 13.93 9.13
C ILE A 128 5.25 13.93 8.08
N SER A 129 4.09 14.52 8.40
CA SER A 129 3.00 14.68 7.44
C SER A 129 2.79 16.15 7.09
N ALA A 130 2.58 16.44 5.80
CA ALA A 130 2.23 17.77 5.32
C ALA A 130 0.77 18.17 5.64
N VAL A 131 -0.04 17.22 6.08
CA VAL A 131 -1.41 17.50 6.53
C VAL A 131 -1.32 18.08 7.94
N SER A 132 -1.87 19.28 8.14
CA SER A 132 -1.98 19.89 9.46
C SER A 132 -3.04 19.13 10.26
N ILE A 133 -2.62 18.04 10.87
CA ILE A 133 -3.42 17.28 11.81
C ILE A 133 -3.08 17.85 13.18
N PHE A 134 -4.03 18.49 13.81
CA PHE A 134 -3.94 18.91 15.20
C PHE A 134 -4.54 17.81 16.07
N PHE A 135 -3.77 17.34 17.03
CA PHE A 135 -4.20 16.42 18.08
C PHE A 135 -4.87 17.18 19.20
#